data_c45788911184c65909b1432a922d5723
#
_entry.id   c45788911184c65909b1432a922d5723
#
_cell.length_a   1.000
_cell.length_b   1.000
_cell.length_c   1.000
_cell.angle_alpha   90.00
_cell.angle_beta   90.00
_cell.angle_gamma   90.00
#
_symmetry.space_group_name_H-M   'P 1'
#
loop_
_entity.id
_entity.type
_entity.pdbx_description
1 polymer ?
#
loop_
_entity_poly.entity_id
_entity_poly.type
_entity_poly.pdbx_seq_one_letter_code
_entity_poly.pdbx_strand_id
1 'polypeptide(L)'
;MRVDRKYGSYSLDGYSLVMNQEASRGPAKPASAASRGTGRPPRRQPARPSLGGGTPAQDRELRAQGRETVRKLLEAGIVEFEERGFQGVRVDDVVSRAGISHGTFYLYFSNKEDLFKALMRDALHDMEIVAGDFPVVTSDETGLKVLRQWVHKFFKAYAAHGTVLRTLSSANAPGEMFGDGLRLFFSIAEAMTTGMTAAAEAAGRHQEHAELTAVACLMMLERVNYLISTEIRLPEEEMADRIADIMFAAFGLTVG
;
A
#
# COMPACT_ATOMS: atom_id res chain seq x y z
N MET A 1 -23.42 -5.85 12.68
CA MET A 1 -22.91 -4.53 12.35
C MET A 1 -22.25 -4.66 10.97
N ARG A 2 -22.87 -4.13 9.91
CA ARG A 2 -22.33 -4.20 8.54
C ARG A 2 -21.13 -3.25 8.49
N VAL A 3 -19.95 -3.78 8.28
CA VAL A 3 -18.78 -2.99 7.88
C VAL A 3 -19.04 -2.57 6.44
N ASP A 4 -19.33 -1.31 6.21
CA ASP A 4 -19.44 -0.74 4.87
C ASP A 4 -18.12 -0.97 4.13
N ARG A 5 -18.21 -1.42 2.88
CA ARG A 5 -17.09 -1.69 1.97
C ARG A 5 -16.38 -0.38 1.58
N LYS A 6 -15.75 0.28 2.54
CA LYS A 6 -14.96 1.51 2.32
C LYS A 6 -13.51 1.20 1.91
N TYR A 7 -13.10 -0.05 2.12
CA TYR A 7 -11.72 -0.49 1.86
C TYR A 7 -11.72 -1.46 0.69
N GLY A 8 -10.91 -1.16 -0.34
CA GLY A 8 -10.67 -2.03 -1.47
C GLY A 8 -10.11 -3.40 -1.04
N SER A 9 -10.27 -4.41 -1.87
CA SER A 9 -9.68 -5.74 -1.62
C SER A 9 -8.16 -5.63 -1.72
N TYR A 10 -7.45 -5.90 -0.62
CA TYR A 10 -5.99 -5.99 -0.63
C TYR A 10 -5.52 -7.17 -1.46
N SER A 11 -4.56 -6.94 -2.36
CA SER A 11 -3.91 -8.01 -3.11
C SER A 11 -3.03 -8.82 -2.16
N LEU A 12 -3.23 -10.14 -2.15
CA LEU A 12 -2.42 -11.08 -1.36
C LEU A 12 -1.34 -11.76 -2.20
N ASP A 13 -1.20 -11.41 -3.48
CA ASP A 13 -0.31 -12.12 -4.40
C ASP A 13 1.16 -11.95 -4.01
N GLY A 14 1.55 -10.77 -3.50
CA GLY A 14 2.90 -10.52 -2.96
C GLY A 14 3.21 -11.29 -1.67
N TYR A 15 2.20 -11.56 -0.84
CA TYR A 15 2.38 -12.27 0.44
C TYR A 15 2.70 -13.76 0.26
N SER A 16 2.16 -14.39 -0.77
CA SER A 16 2.40 -15.81 -1.04
C SER A 16 3.87 -16.11 -1.34
N LEU A 17 4.59 -15.17 -1.95
CA LEU A 17 6.02 -15.34 -2.30
C LEU A 17 6.95 -15.10 -1.10
N VAL A 18 6.66 -14.09 -0.27
CA VAL A 18 7.51 -13.71 0.86
C VAL A 18 7.40 -14.72 2.00
N MET A 19 6.20 -15.21 2.30
CA MET A 19 5.99 -16.22 3.34
C MET A 19 6.70 -17.56 3.03
N ASN A 20 6.90 -17.91 1.75
CA ASN A 20 7.64 -19.11 1.36
C ASN A 20 9.17 -18.94 1.53
N GLN A 21 9.70 -17.72 1.54
CA GLN A 21 11.15 -17.49 1.74
C GLN A 21 11.55 -17.38 3.21
N GLU A 22 10.69 -16.84 4.07
CA GLU A 22 10.99 -16.69 5.51
C GLU A 22 10.67 -17.95 6.32
N ALA A 23 9.65 -18.70 5.96
CA ALA A 23 9.34 -19.99 6.60
C ALA A 23 10.43 -21.07 6.36
N SER A 24 11.32 -20.87 5.37
CA SER A 24 12.47 -21.74 5.12
C SER A 24 13.74 -21.34 5.90
N ARG A 25 13.74 -20.19 6.59
CA ARG A 25 14.84 -19.74 7.46
C ARG A 25 14.43 -19.87 8.92
N GLY A 26 14.41 -21.11 9.42
CA GLY A 26 14.29 -21.39 10.84
C GLY A 26 15.49 -20.78 11.61
N PRO A 27 15.30 -20.30 12.86
CA PRO A 27 16.37 -19.70 13.61
C PRO A 27 17.51 -20.68 13.85
N ALA A 28 18.74 -20.27 13.53
CA ALA A 28 19.95 -21.01 13.81
C ALA A 28 20.09 -21.19 15.35
N LYS A 29 20.04 -22.43 15.80
CA LYS A 29 20.30 -22.79 17.20
C LYS A 29 21.78 -22.56 17.53
N PRO A 30 22.11 -21.92 18.66
CA PRO A 30 23.49 -21.90 19.14
C PRO A 30 23.93 -23.29 19.58
N ALA A 31 25.12 -23.68 19.18
CA ALA A 31 25.76 -24.91 19.61
C ALA A 31 26.01 -24.89 21.14
N SER A 32 25.44 -25.84 21.86
CA SER A 32 25.74 -26.12 23.25
C SER A 32 26.34 -27.52 23.38
N ALA A 33 27.36 -27.58 24.22
CA ALA A 33 28.28 -28.66 24.42
C ALA A 33 27.67 -29.94 25.01
N ALA A 34 28.35 -31.05 24.72
CA ALA A 34 28.06 -32.42 25.07
C ALA A 34 27.78 -32.68 26.56
N SER A 35 26.74 -33.46 26.85
CA SER A 35 26.74 -34.35 28.01
C SER A 35 26.26 -35.76 27.60
N ARG A 36 27.04 -36.77 27.96
CA ARG A 36 26.79 -38.18 27.72
C ARG A 36 25.67 -38.66 28.66
N GLY A 37 24.63 -39.24 28.09
CA GLY A 37 23.58 -39.94 28.83
C GLY A 37 23.04 -41.12 28.03
N THR A 38 23.23 -42.30 28.58
CA THR A 38 22.79 -43.63 28.09
C THR A 38 21.27 -43.73 28.09
N GLY A 39 20.66 -44.22 26.97
CA GLY A 39 19.28 -44.65 27.04
C GLY A 39 18.53 -44.75 25.75
N ARG A 40 18.27 -45.96 25.29
CA ARG A 40 17.17 -46.46 24.49
C ARG A 40 16.96 -45.87 23.08
N PRO A 41 17.03 -46.68 22.02
CA PRO A 41 16.82 -46.19 20.63
C PRO A 41 15.38 -45.73 20.41
N PRO A 42 15.17 -44.65 19.62
CA PRO A 42 13.83 -44.18 19.29
C PRO A 42 13.14 -45.16 18.33
N ARG A 43 11.90 -45.48 18.63
CA ARG A 43 10.97 -46.21 17.78
C ARG A 43 10.85 -45.49 16.42
N ARG A 44 11.32 -46.13 15.34
CA ARG A 44 11.08 -45.64 13.98
C ARG A 44 9.58 -45.63 13.72
N GLN A 45 9.03 -44.42 13.53
CA GLN A 45 7.71 -44.29 12.91
C GLN A 45 7.81 -44.65 11.43
N PRO A 46 6.83 -45.41 10.88
CA PRO A 46 6.83 -45.75 9.47
C PRO A 46 6.74 -44.49 8.62
N ALA A 47 7.61 -44.40 7.61
CA ALA A 47 7.57 -43.34 6.60
C ALA A 47 6.20 -43.33 5.93
N ARG A 48 5.51 -42.20 5.93
CA ARG A 48 4.26 -42.04 5.16
C ARG A 48 4.57 -42.17 3.67
N PRO A 49 3.77 -42.90 2.89
CA PRO A 49 3.97 -43.03 1.46
C PRO A 49 3.79 -41.68 0.79
N SER A 50 4.77 -41.23 -0.01
CA SER A 50 4.65 -40.07 -0.88
C SER A 50 3.68 -40.41 -2.02
N LEU A 51 2.46 -39.93 -1.94
CA LEU A 51 1.52 -39.93 -3.05
C LEU A 51 1.85 -38.82 -4.00
N GLY A 52 1.96 -39.14 -5.27
CA GLY A 52 2.51 -38.34 -6.34
C GLY A 52 2.01 -36.92 -6.49
N GLY A 53 2.90 -36.05 -6.87
CA GLY A 53 2.88 -34.85 -7.73
C GLY A 53 1.85 -33.74 -7.54
N GLY A 54 0.96 -33.79 -6.56
CA GLY A 54 -0.01 -32.73 -6.30
C GLY A 54 0.12 -32.18 -4.88
N THR A 55 -0.06 -30.87 -4.69
CA THR A 55 -0.12 -30.27 -3.34
C THR A 55 -1.25 -30.94 -2.56
N PRO A 56 -1.00 -31.53 -1.39
CA PRO A 56 -2.04 -32.18 -0.59
C PRO A 56 -3.23 -31.25 -0.33
N ALA A 57 -4.44 -31.79 -0.30
CA ALA A 57 -5.65 -30.99 -0.06
C ALA A 57 -5.57 -30.22 1.26
N GLN A 58 -4.97 -30.83 2.30
CA GLN A 58 -4.72 -30.18 3.60
C GLN A 58 -3.78 -28.96 3.49
N ASP A 59 -2.74 -29.01 2.66
CA ASP A 59 -1.82 -27.89 2.49
C ASP A 59 -2.49 -26.74 1.72
N ARG A 60 -3.41 -27.05 0.80
CA ARG A 60 -4.22 -26.03 0.12
C ARG A 60 -5.21 -25.37 1.06
N GLU A 61 -5.84 -26.11 1.94
CA GLU A 61 -6.77 -25.58 2.94
C GLU A 61 -6.04 -24.75 3.99
N LEU A 62 -4.89 -25.18 4.49
CA LEU A 62 -4.03 -24.44 5.41
C LEU A 62 -3.53 -23.13 4.77
N ARG A 63 -3.18 -23.14 3.49
CA ARG A 63 -2.77 -21.91 2.78
C ARG A 63 -3.95 -20.95 2.59
N ALA A 64 -5.15 -21.46 2.27
CA ALA A 64 -6.35 -20.63 2.16
C ALA A 64 -6.73 -20.02 3.50
N GLN A 65 -6.67 -20.78 4.58
CA GLN A 65 -6.94 -20.36 5.94
C GLN A 65 -5.89 -19.34 6.44
N GLY A 66 -4.61 -19.55 6.07
CA GLY A 66 -3.54 -18.59 6.35
C GLY A 66 -3.75 -17.23 5.66
N ARG A 67 -4.13 -17.24 4.38
CA ARG A 67 -4.46 -16.01 3.64
C ARG A 67 -5.64 -15.27 4.27
N GLU A 68 -6.69 -15.99 4.66
CA GLU A 68 -7.84 -15.38 5.33
C GLU A 68 -7.46 -14.78 6.68
N THR A 69 -6.56 -15.40 7.42
CA THR A 69 -6.01 -14.88 8.68
C THR A 69 -5.23 -13.59 8.46
N VAL A 70 -4.33 -13.56 7.47
CA VAL A 70 -3.56 -12.36 7.10
C VAL A 70 -4.51 -11.25 6.67
N ARG A 71 -5.51 -11.53 5.82
CA ARG A 71 -6.50 -10.55 5.40
C ARG A 71 -7.23 -9.91 6.59
N LYS A 72 -7.69 -10.71 7.56
CA LYS A 72 -8.34 -10.21 8.78
C LYS A 72 -7.41 -9.32 9.62
N LEU A 73 -6.13 -9.68 9.73
CA LEU A 73 -5.15 -8.89 10.45
C LEU A 73 -4.88 -7.55 9.77
N LEU A 74 -4.76 -7.52 8.44
CA LEU A 74 -4.59 -6.31 7.66
C LEU A 74 -5.81 -5.39 7.76
N GLU A 75 -7.03 -5.94 7.60
CA GLU A 75 -8.27 -5.18 7.74
C GLU A 75 -8.44 -4.59 9.16
N ALA A 76 -8.16 -5.37 10.19
CA ALA A 76 -8.19 -4.89 11.57
C ALA A 76 -7.12 -3.83 11.82
N GLY A 77 -5.91 -4.04 11.28
CA GLY A 77 -4.79 -3.11 11.41
C GLY A 77 -5.11 -1.74 10.83
N ILE A 78 -5.68 -1.68 9.61
CA ILE A 78 -6.08 -0.41 9.00
C ILE A 78 -7.03 0.37 9.89
N VAL A 79 -8.06 -0.28 10.40
CA VAL A 79 -9.06 0.39 11.25
C VAL A 79 -8.43 0.90 12.54
N GLU A 80 -7.55 0.10 13.18
CA GLU A 80 -6.86 0.53 14.39
C GLU A 80 -5.89 1.69 14.11
N PHE A 81 -5.13 1.64 13.01
CA PHE A 81 -4.25 2.74 12.61
C PHE A 81 -5.03 4.02 12.26
N GLU A 82 -6.21 3.90 11.67
CA GLU A 82 -7.08 5.05 11.38
C GLU A 82 -7.63 5.69 12.65
N GLU A 83 -8.12 4.88 13.59
CA GLU A 83 -8.75 5.36 14.81
C GLU A 83 -7.75 5.94 15.83
N ARG A 84 -6.56 5.37 15.94
CA ARG A 84 -5.59 5.65 17.02
C ARG A 84 -4.26 6.24 16.55
N GLY A 85 -4.05 6.31 15.25
CA GLY A 85 -2.76 6.66 14.64
C GLY A 85 -1.71 5.56 14.89
N PHE A 86 -0.63 5.60 14.11
CA PHE A 86 0.42 4.57 14.16
C PHE A 86 1.02 4.36 15.57
N GLN A 87 1.26 5.45 16.30
CA GLN A 87 1.89 5.37 17.64
C GLN A 87 0.94 4.79 18.70
N GLY A 88 -0.37 5.07 18.58
CA GLY A 88 -1.38 4.67 19.57
C GLY A 88 -1.81 3.21 19.48
N VAL A 89 -1.57 2.53 18.35
CA VAL A 89 -1.99 1.14 18.12
C VAL A 89 -1.09 0.16 18.87
N ARG A 90 -1.71 -0.86 19.48
CA ARG A 90 -1.05 -2.02 20.08
C ARG A 90 -1.48 -3.29 19.35
N VAL A 91 -0.62 -4.32 19.39
CA VAL A 91 -0.96 -5.65 18.84
C VAL A 91 -2.24 -6.21 19.48
N ASP A 92 -2.45 -5.94 20.77
CA ASP A 92 -3.66 -6.35 21.51
C ASP A 92 -4.94 -5.82 20.87
N ASP A 93 -4.94 -4.57 20.42
CA ASP A 93 -6.09 -3.94 19.77
C ASP A 93 -6.39 -4.64 18.43
N VAL A 94 -5.34 -4.88 17.63
CA VAL A 94 -5.46 -5.52 16.31
C VAL A 94 -6.00 -6.96 16.44
N VAL A 95 -5.43 -7.78 17.33
CA VAL A 95 -5.86 -9.18 17.48
C VAL A 95 -7.27 -9.28 18.05
N SER A 96 -7.64 -8.36 18.96
CA SER A 96 -8.99 -8.28 19.51
C SER A 96 -10.01 -7.95 18.42
N ARG A 97 -9.72 -6.96 17.57
CA ARG A 97 -10.60 -6.57 16.45
C ARG A 97 -10.68 -7.68 15.39
N ALA A 98 -9.57 -8.33 15.08
CA ALA A 98 -9.52 -9.43 14.10
C ALA A 98 -10.19 -10.72 14.60
N GLY A 99 -10.43 -10.85 15.90
CA GLY A 99 -10.91 -12.11 16.51
C GLY A 99 -9.87 -13.23 16.44
N ILE A 100 -8.60 -12.90 16.56
CA ILE A 100 -7.45 -13.80 16.38
C ILE A 100 -6.60 -13.79 17.66
N SER A 101 -5.94 -14.93 17.97
CA SER A 101 -5.05 -15.01 19.13
C SER A 101 -3.72 -14.30 18.88
N HIS A 102 -3.05 -13.83 19.97
CA HIS A 102 -1.68 -13.28 19.90
C HIS A 102 -0.71 -14.27 19.27
N GLY A 103 -0.78 -15.54 19.63
CA GLY A 103 0.08 -16.57 19.04
C GLY A 103 -0.09 -16.66 17.53
N THR A 104 -1.31 -16.52 17.04
CA THR A 104 -1.59 -16.50 15.59
C THR A 104 -1.06 -15.23 14.92
N PHE A 105 -1.16 -14.06 15.56
CA PHE A 105 -0.55 -12.83 15.04
C PHE A 105 0.95 -13.00 14.81
N TYR A 106 1.68 -13.48 15.81
CA TYR A 106 3.13 -13.66 15.75
C TYR A 106 3.62 -14.77 14.80
N LEU A 107 2.71 -15.57 14.24
CA LEU A 107 3.04 -16.47 13.11
C LEU A 107 3.20 -15.70 11.80
N TYR A 108 2.58 -14.51 11.67
CA TYR A 108 2.54 -13.74 10.42
C TYR A 108 3.30 -12.41 10.49
N PHE A 109 3.29 -11.75 11.64
CA PHE A 109 3.89 -10.43 11.85
C PHE A 109 4.67 -10.40 13.16
N SER A 110 5.90 -9.88 13.12
CA SER A 110 6.77 -9.80 14.29
C SER A 110 6.31 -8.72 15.29
N ASN A 111 5.68 -7.65 14.80
CA ASN A 111 5.23 -6.50 15.56
C ASN A 111 4.22 -5.68 14.72
N LYS A 112 3.72 -4.55 15.25
CA LYS A 112 2.81 -3.65 14.53
C LYS A 112 3.46 -2.95 13.33
N GLU A 113 4.76 -2.71 13.42
CA GLU A 113 5.58 -2.11 12.37
C GLU A 113 5.62 -3.04 11.14
N ASP A 114 5.75 -4.34 11.36
CA ASP A 114 5.75 -5.35 10.31
C ASP A 114 4.38 -5.47 9.62
N LEU A 115 3.30 -5.45 10.42
CA LEU A 115 1.93 -5.36 9.91
C LEU A 115 1.74 -4.08 9.07
N PHE A 116 2.22 -2.93 9.54
CA PHE A 116 2.09 -1.67 8.81
C PHE A 116 2.92 -1.66 7.52
N LYS A 117 4.15 -2.24 7.53
CA LYS A 117 4.97 -2.43 6.31
C LYS A 117 4.25 -3.25 5.26
N ALA A 118 3.45 -4.22 5.68
CA ALA A 118 2.64 -5.01 4.79
C ALA A 118 1.55 -4.17 4.10
N LEU A 119 0.81 -3.37 4.87
CA LEU A 119 -0.18 -2.44 4.34
C LEU A 119 0.45 -1.37 3.43
N MET A 120 1.63 -0.89 3.81
CA MET A 120 2.40 0.09 3.04
C MET A 120 2.79 -0.44 1.67
N ARG A 121 3.19 -1.71 1.57
CA ARG A 121 3.61 -2.33 0.31
C ARG A 121 2.51 -2.30 -0.74
N ASP A 122 1.28 -2.63 -0.34
CA ASP A 122 0.11 -2.59 -1.24
C ASP A 122 -0.19 -1.14 -1.66
N ALA A 123 -0.13 -0.19 -0.71
CA ALA A 123 -0.35 1.22 -1.00
C ALA A 123 0.69 1.80 -1.96
N LEU A 124 1.98 1.48 -1.74
CA LEU A 124 3.07 1.92 -2.61
C LEU A 124 2.91 1.34 -4.02
N HIS A 125 2.61 0.05 -4.12
CA HIS A 125 2.42 -0.62 -5.40
C HIS A 125 1.29 0.01 -6.23
N ASP A 126 0.11 0.22 -5.64
CA ASP A 126 -1.02 0.83 -6.33
C ASP A 126 -0.71 2.28 -6.76
N MET A 127 -0.02 3.05 -5.92
CA MET A 127 0.37 4.42 -6.26
C MET A 127 1.51 4.47 -7.30
N GLU A 128 2.42 3.50 -7.32
CA GLU A 128 3.43 3.37 -8.40
C GLU A 128 2.77 3.10 -9.76
N ILE A 129 1.71 2.28 -9.79
CA ILE A 129 0.90 2.08 -11.00
C ILE A 129 0.28 3.41 -11.44
N VAL A 130 -0.28 4.20 -10.52
CA VAL A 130 -0.84 5.52 -10.84
C VAL A 130 0.22 6.47 -11.39
N ALA A 131 1.42 6.48 -10.81
CA ALA A 131 2.54 7.28 -11.31
C ALA A 131 2.96 6.87 -12.74
N GLY A 132 3.10 5.55 -12.97
CA GLY A 132 3.51 5.00 -14.27
C GLY A 132 2.46 5.20 -15.39
N ASP A 133 1.20 5.40 -15.01
CA ASP A 133 0.09 5.63 -15.94
C ASP A 133 -0.20 7.13 -16.17
N PHE A 134 0.74 8.03 -15.84
CA PHE A 134 0.55 9.46 -16.13
C PHE A 134 0.33 9.65 -17.64
N PRO A 135 -0.74 10.36 -18.07
CA PRO A 135 -1.13 10.40 -19.47
C PRO A 135 -0.22 11.30 -20.32
N VAL A 136 -0.20 11.03 -21.61
CA VAL A 136 0.28 12.02 -22.59
C VAL A 136 -0.79 13.12 -22.68
N VAL A 137 -0.43 14.31 -22.19
CA VAL A 137 -1.32 15.47 -22.18
C VAL A 137 -1.06 16.33 -23.40
N THR A 138 -2.13 16.88 -24.02
CA THR A 138 -2.06 17.86 -25.11
C THR A 138 -2.74 19.17 -24.67
N SER A 139 -2.37 20.32 -25.28
CA SER A 139 -2.98 21.62 -24.94
C SER A 139 -4.30 21.82 -25.68
N ASP A 140 -5.26 20.94 -25.41
CA ASP A 140 -6.61 20.93 -25.97
C ASP A 140 -7.62 20.23 -25.03
N GLU A 141 -8.87 20.11 -25.45
CA GLU A 141 -9.91 19.44 -24.68
C GLU A 141 -9.60 17.94 -24.45
N THR A 142 -8.94 17.29 -25.40
CA THR A 142 -8.55 15.88 -25.27
C THR A 142 -7.53 15.68 -24.15
N GLY A 143 -6.50 16.54 -24.11
CA GLY A 143 -5.49 16.51 -23.06
C GLY A 143 -6.08 16.81 -21.67
N LEU A 144 -7.01 17.79 -21.58
CA LEU A 144 -7.72 18.05 -20.32
C LEU A 144 -8.55 16.84 -19.88
N LYS A 145 -9.24 16.18 -20.81
CA LYS A 145 -10.04 14.98 -20.51
C LYS A 145 -9.19 13.82 -19.96
N VAL A 146 -8.05 13.52 -20.57
CA VAL A 146 -7.19 12.43 -20.08
C VAL A 146 -6.56 12.77 -18.74
N LEU A 147 -6.23 14.06 -18.50
CA LEU A 147 -5.75 14.52 -17.20
C LEU A 147 -6.82 14.36 -16.10
N ARG A 148 -8.09 14.72 -16.38
CA ARG A 148 -9.20 14.49 -15.45
C ARG A 148 -9.34 13.00 -15.12
N GLN A 149 -9.29 12.11 -16.10
CA GLN A 149 -9.35 10.67 -15.88
C GLN A 149 -8.21 10.17 -14.97
N TRP A 150 -7.01 10.70 -15.15
CA TRP A 150 -5.88 10.36 -14.30
C TRP A 150 -6.05 10.88 -12.87
N VAL A 151 -6.54 12.10 -12.67
CA VAL A 151 -6.85 12.64 -11.33
C VAL A 151 -7.91 11.80 -10.62
N HIS A 152 -8.96 11.36 -11.31
CA HIS A 152 -9.94 10.42 -10.75
C HIS A 152 -9.30 9.10 -10.32
N LYS A 153 -8.40 8.57 -11.15
CA LYS A 153 -7.65 7.35 -10.82
C LYS A 153 -6.79 7.55 -9.58
N PHE A 154 -6.07 8.68 -9.50
CA PHE A 154 -5.28 9.05 -8.33
C PHE A 154 -6.15 9.13 -7.07
N PHE A 155 -7.28 9.83 -7.11
CA PHE A 155 -8.18 9.97 -5.98
C PHE A 155 -8.70 8.62 -5.49
N LYS A 156 -9.12 7.76 -6.41
CA LYS A 156 -9.60 6.41 -6.08
C LYS A 156 -8.52 5.56 -5.40
N ALA A 157 -7.30 5.57 -5.92
CA ALA A 157 -6.18 4.84 -5.32
C ALA A 157 -5.79 5.43 -3.95
N TYR A 158 -5.72 6.76 -3.86
CA TYR A 158 -5.40 7.44 -2.61
C TYR A 158 -6.47 7.19 -1.53
N ALA A 159 -7.75 7.19 -1.88
CA ALA A 159 -8.85 6.90 -0.96
C ALA A 159 -8.79 5.46 -0.43
N ALA A 160 -8.39 4.50 -1.28
CA ALA A 160 -8.24 3.09 -0.87
C ALA A 160 -7.15 2.91 0.20
N HIS A 161 -6.10 3.72 0.17
CA HIS A 161 -4.93 3.60 1.05
C HIS A 161 -4.71 4.82 1.97
N GLY A 162 -5.70 5.69 2.10
CA GLY A 162 -5.57 7.00 2.76
C GLY A 162 -4.92 6.96 4.14
N THR A 163 -5.27 5.99 4.98
CA THR A 163 -4.68 5.83 6.34
C THR A 163 -3.18 5.58 6.29
N VAL A 164 -2.73 4.71 5.38
CA VAL A 164 -1.32 4.38 5.20
C VAL A 164 -0.56 5.57 4.63
N LEU A 165 -1.06 6.17 3.53
CA LEU A 165 -0.42 7.28 2.85
C LEU A 165 -0.29 8.51 3.76
N ARG A 166 -1.33 8.84 4.53
CA ARG A 166 -1.27 9.91 5.55
C ARG A 166 -0.22 9.64 6.63
N THR A 167 -0.09 8.38 7.06
CA THR A 167 0.95 8.02 8.04
C THR A 167 2.34 8.19 7.45
N LEU A 168 2.55 7.77 6.19
CA LEU A 168 3.81 7.93 5.47
C LEU A 168 4.20 9.40 5.25
N SER A 169 3.23 10.28 5.00
CA SER A 169 3.44 11.72 4.82
C SER A 169 3.57 12.48 6.15
N SER A 170 3.42 11.79 7.29
CA SER A 170 3.51 12.44 8.60
C SER A 170 4.93 12.43 9.15
N ALA A 171 5.29 13.46 9.92
CA ALA A 171 6.56 13.53 10.64
C ALA A 171 6.75 12.42 11.70
N ASN A 172 5.70 11.67 12.01
CA ASN A 172 5.69 10.58 12.98
C ASN A 172 5.89 9.19 12.32
N ALA A 173 6.07 9.12 11.00
CA ALA A 173 6.40 7.88 10.32
C ALA A 173 7.76 7.35 10.79
N PRO A 174 7.93 6.04 11.03
CA PRO A 174 9.24 5.45 11.26
C PRO A 174 10.21 5.79 10.12
N GLY A 175 11.49 6.11 10.45
CA GLY A 175 12.42 6.72 9.49
C GLY A 175 12.60 5.96 8.16
N GLU A 176 12.63 4.63 8.19
CA GLU A 176 12.70 3.81 6.96
C GLU A 176 11.43 3.94 6.11
N MET A 177 10.25 3.94 6.74
CA MET A 177 8.96 4.07 6.06
C MET A 177 8.76 5.46 5.46
N PHE A 178 9.24 6.51 6.13
CA PHE A 178 9.22 7.87 5.60
C PHE A 178 10.02 7.97 4.29
N GLY A 179 11.17 7.29 4.20
CA GLY A 179 11.97 7.23 2.98
C GLY A 179 11.22 6.61 1.79
N ASP A 180 10.42 5.56 2.03
CA ASP A 180 9.60 4.92 0.99
C ASP A 180 8.49 5.84 0.50
N GLY A 181 7.79 6.50 1.41
CA GLY A 181 6.77 7.50 1.07
C GLY A 181 7.34 8.68 0.28
N LEU A 182 8.53 9.15 0.66
CA LEU A 182 9.19 10.25 -0.03
C LEU A 182 9.64 9.86 -1.46
N ARG A 183 10.13 8.63 -1.65
CA ARG A 183 10.47 8.11 -2.98
C ARG A 183 9.23 8.05 -3.88
N LEU A 184 8.12 7.53 -3.38
CA LEU A 184 6.86 7.52 -4.12
C LEU A 184 6.42 8.93 -4.48
N PHE A 185 6.45 9.87 -3.53
CA PHE A 185 6.09 11.27 -3.77
C PHE A 185 6.89 11.87 -4.93
N PHE A 186 8.22 11.72 -4.91
CA PHE A 186 9.07 12.23 -5.99
C PHE A 186 8.87 11.50 -7.32
N SER A 187 8.59 10.20 -7.31
CA SER A 187 8.28 9.45 -8.54
C SER A 187 7.02 9.97 -9.23
N ILE A 188 5.96 10.27 -8.47
CA ILE A 188 4.74 10.86 -9.01
C ILE A 188 5.00 12.29 -9.52
N ALA A 189 5.72 13.10 -8.74
CA ALA A 189 6.07 14.46 -9.15
C ALA A 189 6.90 14.50 -10.42
N GLU A 190 7.85 13.57 -10.60
CA GLU A 190 8.66 13.42 -11.81
C GLU A 190 7.80 13.03 -13.03
N ALA A 191 6.90 12.08 -12.89
CA ALA A 191 5.97 11.70 -13.95
C ALA A 191 5.10 12.88 -14.40
N MET A 192 4.56 13.64 -13.44
CA MET A 192 3.78 14.85 -13.69
C MET A 192 4.63 15.93 -14.39
N THR A 193 5.85 16.20 -13.87
CA THR A 193 6.77 17.18 -14.47
C THR A 193 7.05 16.83 -15.92
N THR A 194 7.45 15.61 -16.19
CA THR A 194 7.81 15.15 -17.55
C THR A 194 6.63 15.26 -18.50
N GLY A 195 5.46 14.72 -18.12
CA GLY A 195 4.30 14.72 -19.01
C GLY A 195 3.73 16.11 -19.26
N MET A 196 3.64 16.95 -18.24
CA MET A 196 3.07 18.30 -18.35
C MET A 196 4.04 19.28 -19.04
N THR A 197 5.36 19.14 -18.81
CA THR A 197 6.36 19.96 -19.52
C THR A 197 6.36 19.65 -21.00
N ALA A 198 6.32 18.37 -21.38
CA ALA A 198 6.23 17.97 -22.79
C ALA A 198 4.97 18.55 -23.46
N ALA A 199 3.85 18.60 -22.76
CA ALA A 199 2.61 19.22 -23.25
C ALA A 199 2.75 20.73 -23.45
N ALA A 200 3.39 21.44 -22.51
CA ALA A 200 3.61 22.87 -22.58
C ALA A 200 4.56 23.23 -23.72
N GLU A 201 5.67 22.50 -23.87
CA GLU A 201 6.63 22.69 -24.98
C GLU A 201 6.00 22.46 -26.34
N ALA A 202 5.19 21.40 -26.49
CA ALA A 202 4.45 21.13 -27.72
C ALA A 202 3.46 22.26 -28.07
N ALA A 203 2.96 22.98 -27.08
CA ALA A 203 2.13 24.18 -27.22
C ALA A 203 2.93 25.48 -27.38
N GLY A 204 4.28 25.40 -27.53
CA GLY A 204 5.15 26.56 -27.65
C GLY A 204 5.30 27.39 -26.37
N ARG A 205 5.08 26.78 -25.23
CA ARG A 205 5.14 27.42 -23.90
C ARG A 205 6.33 26.88 -23.11
N HIS A 206 7.07 27.76 -22.46
CA HIS A 206 8.19 27.40 -21.60
C HIS A 206 7.79 27.49 -20.13
N GLN A 207 8.16 26.47 -19.34
CA GLN A 207 7.89 26.39 -17.90
C GLN A 207 9.22 26.51 -17.14
N GLU A 208 9.45 27.67 -16.52
CA GLU A 208 10.70 27.92 -15.76
C GLU A 208 10.82 27.09 -14.47
N HIS A 209 9.69 26.71 -13.87
CA HIS A 209 9.65 26.02 -12.58
C HIS A 209 8.71 24.82 -12.60
N ALA A 210 8.79 24.00 -13.66
CA ALA A 210 7.89 22.84 -13.86
C ALA A 210 7.91 21.85 -12.68
N GLU A 211 9.08 21.58 -12.11
CA GLU A 211 9.24 20.69 -10.96
C GLU A 211 8.50 21.22 -9.72
N LEU A 212 8.68 22.51 -9.42
CA LEU A 212 7.98 23.15 -8.29
C LEU A 212 6.47 23.14 -8.52
N THR A 213 6.02 23.39 -9.75
CA THR A 213 4.61 23.36 -10.13
C THR A 213 4.03 21.96 -9.94
N ALA A 214 4.74 20.92 -10.39
CA ALA A 214 4.33 19.52 -10.20
C ALA A 214 4.24 19.14 -8.71
N VAL A 215 5.24 19.51 -7.92
CA VAL A 215 5.23 19.29 -6.46
C VAL A 215 4.05 20.00 -5.81
N ALA A 216 3.78 21.26 -6.15
CA ALA A 216 2.64 22.00 -5.61
C ALA A 216 1.30 21.36 -5.99
N CYS A 217 1.15 20.92 -7.25
CA CYS A 217 -0.03 20.20 -7.72
C CYS A 217 -0.21 18.87 -6.98
N LEU A 218 0.85 18.12 -6.76
CA LEU A 218 0.78 16.85 -6.02
C LEU A 218 0.39 17.07 -4.56
N MET A 219 0.98 18.07 -3.89
CA MET A 219 0.58 18.43 -2.53
C MET A 219 -0.90 18.86 -2.45
N MET A 220 -1.37 19.57 -3.47
CA MET A 220 -2.79 19.94 -3.58
C MET A 220 -3.67 18.69 -3.76
N LEU A 221 -3.30 17.75 -4.61
CA LEU A 221 -4.01 16.48 -4.80
C LEU A 221 -4.15 15.71 -3.48
N GLU A 222 -3.04 15.53 -2.76
CA GLU A 222 -3.05 14.84 -1.46
C GLU A 222 -3.92 15.56 -0.43
N ARG A 223 -3.76 16.88 -0.31
CA ARG A 223 -4.46 17.65 0.71
C ARG A 223 -5.94 17.76 0.47
N VAL A 224 -6.35 17.96 -0.79
CA VAL A 224 -7.76 18.01 -1.15
C VAL A 224 -8.43 16.66 -0.94
N ASN A 225 -7.78 15.56 -1.31
CA ASN A 225 -8.31 14.23 -1.05
C ASN A 225 -8.53 13.97 0.45
N TYR A 226 -7.59 14.41 1.30
CA TYR A 226 -7.76 14.34 2.76
C TYR A 226 -8.98 15.13 3.23
N LEU A 227 -9.15 16.38 2.78
CA LEU A 227 -10.25 17.26 3.19
C LEU A 227 -11.62 16.71 2.74
N ILE A 228 -11.71 16.15 1.53
CA ILE A 228 -12.96 15.51 1.03
C ILE A 228 -13.37 14.35 1.94
N SER A 229 -12.40 13.53 2.33
CA SER A 229 -12.69 12.35 3.14
C SER A 229 -13.13 12.70 4.57
N THR A 230 -12.87 13.91 5.05
CA THR A 230 -13.09 14.31 6.45
C THR A 230 -14.15 15.39 6.64
N GLU A 231 -14.23 16.42 5.80
CA GLU A 231 -15.00 17.62 6.10
C GLU A 231 -15.81 18.23 4.94
N ILE A 232 -15.40 18.04 3.70
CA ILE A 232 -16.02 18.72 2.54
C ILE A 232 -17.04 17.83 1.87
N ARG A 233 -18.31 18.26 1.80
CA ARG A 233 -19.41 17.53 1.16
C ARG A 233 -19.57 17.90 -0.32
N LEU A 234 -18.47 17.97 -1.09
CA LEU A 234 -18.55 18.09 -2.54
C LEU A 234 -18.49 16.69 -3.17
N PRO A 235 -19.16 16.46 -4.31
CA PRO A 235 -19.01 15.23 -5.06
C PRO A 235 -17.56 15.03 -5.46
N GLU A 236 -17.00 13.86 -5.16
CA GLU A 236 -15.59 13.51 -5.46
C GLU A 236 -15.25 13.74 -6.93
N GLU A 237 -16.17 13.39 -7.84
CA GLU A 237 -16.01 13.58 -9.29
C GLU A 237 -15.84 15.06 -9.67
N GLU A 238 -16.69 15.95 -9.16
CA GLU A 238 -16.61 17.38 -9.46
C GLU A 238 -15.29 17.98 -8.94
N MET A 239 -14.82 17.52 -7.78
CA MET A 239 -13.57 17.99 -7.19
C MET A 239 -12.36 17.52 -8.00
N ALA A 240 -12.33 16.26 -8.42
CA ALA A 240 -11.28 15.72 -9.26
C ALA A 240 -11.15 16.48 -10.57
N ASP A 241 -12.29 16.79 -11.22
CA ASP A 241 -12.32 17.60 -12.44
C ASP A 241 -11.76 19.00 -12.22
N ARG A 242 -12.16 19.67 -11.14
CA ARG A 242 -11.65 21.02 -10.80
C ARG A 242 -10.16 21.04 -10.51
N ILE A 243 -9.65 20.02 -9.81
CA ILE A 243 -8.21 19.90 -9.57
C ILE A 243 -7.45 19.68 -10.88
N ALA A 244 -7.97 18.85 -11.78
CA ALA A 244 -7.36 18.65 -13.09
C ALA A 244 -7.35 19.95 -13.92
N ASP A 245 -8.41 20.75 -13.87
CA ASP A 245 -8.49 22.07 -14.54
C ASP A 245 -7.41 23.02 -13.98
N ILE A 246 -7.24 23.04 -12.66
CA ILE A 246 -6.20 23.87 -12.00
C ILE A 246 -4.80 23.41 -12.41
N MET A 247 -4.54 22.08 -12.42
CA MET A 247 -3.25 21.52 -12.84
C MET A 247 -2.95 21.87 -14.29
N PHE A 248 -3.94 21.73 -15.18
CA PHE A 248 -3.82 22.04 -16.60
C PHE A 248 -3.43 23.52 -16.80
N ALA A 249 -4.12 24.41 -16.12
CA ALA A 249 -3.83 25.85 -16.15
C ALA A 249 -2.48 26.22 -15.52
N ALA A 250 -2.07 25.55 -14.43
CA ALA A 250 -0.80 25.79 -13.74
C ALA A 250 0.42 25.53 -14.65
N PHE A 251 0.30 24.58 -15.58
CA PHE A 251 1.30 24.33 -16.61
C PHE A 251 1.11 25.18 -17.88
N GLY A 252 0.28 26.22 -17.82
CA GLY A 252 0.04 27.14 -18.92
C GLY A 252 -0.71 26.52 -20.09
N LEU A 253 -1.34 25.37 -19.92
CA LEU A 253 -2.15 24.74 -20.95
C LEU A 253 -3.54 25.36 -21.02
N THR A 254 -4.13 25.42 -22.20
CA THR A 254 -5.45 26.00 -22.44
C THR A 254 -6.22 25.14 -23.42
N VAL A 255 -7.53 25.03 -23.18
CA VAL A 255 -8.46 24.55 -24.17
C VAL A 255 -8.72 25.71 -25.12
N GLY A 256 -8.26 25.62 -26.35
CA GLY A 256 -8.43 26.65 -27.40
C GLY A 256 -9.87 26.74 -27.91
#